data_3cd75efc67f05a9127f589c2d8d8abe3
#
_entry.id   3cd75efc67f05a9127f589c2d8d8abe3
#
_cell.length_a   1.000
_cell.length_b   1.000
_cell.length_c   1.000
_cell.angle_alpha   90.00
_cell.angle_beta   90.00
_cell.angle_gamma   90.00
#
_symmetry.space_group_name_H-M   'P 1'
#
loop_
_entity.id
_entity.type
_entity.pdbx_description
1 polymer ?
#
loop_
_entity_poly.entity_id
_entity_poly.type
_entity_poly.pdbx_seq_one_letter_code
_entity_poly.pdbx_strand_id
1 'polypeptide(L)'
;MHLTSKDRFATVLVAGGALAYALWLVGVGSQGATEVRVITAIVLALGFVASASAVVPGFDGLLHGSKVYLVVASLLGLGAFGAGIAALVSGNEVMLAVLVAAEVVLWAISTVRHTTVSSKAAWGGRPAASRPA
;
A
#
# COMPACT_ATOMS: atom_id res chain seq x y z
N MET A 1 10.65 8.10 15.19
CA MET A 1 10.10 7.22 14.14
C MET A 1 11.11 7.15 13.00
N HIS A 2 11.84 6.05 12.86
CA HIS A 2 12.73 5.83 11.73
C HIS A 2 12.00 5.03 10.66
N LEU A 3 11.34 5.74 9.73
CA LEU A 3 10.86 5.14 8.50
C LEU A 3 12.06 4.69 7.67
N THR A 4 12.09 3.43 7.25
CA THR A 4 13.14 2.96 6.36
C THR A 4 13.01 3.65 5.00
N SER A 5 14.10 3.75 4.23
CA SER A 5 14.07 4.37 2.90
C SER A 5 13.01 3.74 2.00
N LYS A 6 12.71 2.44 2.19
CA LYS A 6 11.71 1.68 1.44
C LYS A 6 10.28 2.10 1.79
N ASP A 7 10.00 2.32 3.08
CA ASP A 7 8.68 2.79 3.54
C ASP A 7 8.39 4.19 3.01
N ARG A 8 9.41 5.06 2.95
CA ARG A 8 9.30 6.39 2.36
C ARG A 8 9.00 6.32 0.87
N PHE A 9 9.68 5.42 0.15
CA PHE A 9 9.44 5.24 -1.28
C PHE A 9 8.03 4.74 -1.57
N ALA A 10 7.56 3.71 -0.87
CA ALA A 10 6.19 3.21 -1.00
C ALA A 10 5.15 4.29 -0.66
N THR A 11 5.38 5.06 0.41
CA THR A 11 4.49 6.17 0.79
C THR A 11 4.40 7.25 -0.29
N VAL A 12 5.53 7.62 -0.90
CA VAL A 12 5.54 8.60 -2.00
C VAL A 12 4.77 8.09 -3.22
N LEU A 13 4.91 6.81 -3.56
CA LEU A 13 4.20 6.22 -4.70
C LEU A 13 2.68 6.17 -4.47
N VAL A 14 2.24 5.73 -3.30
CA VAL A 14 0.81 5.70 -2.95
C VAL A 14 0.23 7.12 -2.85
N ALA A 15 0.97 8.05 -2.26
CA ALA A 15 0.58 9.46 -2.22
C ALA A 15 0.48 10.07 -3.63
N GLY A 16 1.40 9.72 -4.54
CA GLY A 16 1.36 10.12 -5.93
C GLY A 16 0.12 9.61 -6.67
N GLY A 17 -0.24 8.36 -6.47
CA GLY A 17 -1.47 7.76 -7.02
C GLY A 17 -2.74 8.43 -6.49
N ALA A 18 -2.82 8.62 -5.16
CA ALA A 18 -3.95 9.29 -4.53
C ALA A 18 -4.07 10.75 -4.97
N LEU A 19 -2.94 11.46 -5.13
CA LEU A 19 -2.92 12.84 -5.63
C LEU A 19 -3.39 12.91 -7.08
N ALA A 20 -2.93 12.01 -7.95
CA ALA A 20 -3.38 11.94 -9.34
C ALA A 20 -4.90 11.75 -9.42
N TYR A 21 -5.45 10.86 -8.59
CA TYR A 21 -6.89 10.65 -8.49
C TYR A 21 -7.62 11.89 -7.95
N ALA A 22 -7.09 12.54 -6.92
CA ALA A 22 -7.68 13.76 -6.35
C ALA A 22 -7.71 14.92 -7.36
N LEU A 23 -6.63 15.11 -8.12
CA LEU A 23 -6.57 16.13 -9.18
C LEU A 23 -7.61 15.86 -10.27
N TRP A 24 -7.81 14.61 -10.65
CA TRP A 24 -8.86 14.23 -11.58
C TRP A 24 -10.26 14.52 -11.01
N LEU A 25 -10.52 14.21 -9.73
CA LEU A 25 -11.81 14.49 -9.07
C LEU A 25 -12.15 15.98 -9.04
N VAL A 26 -11.17 16.88 -8.88
CA VAL A 26 -11.39 18.33 -8.88
C VAL A 26 -11.45 18.93 -10.28
N GLY A 27 -11.48 18.08 -11.32
CA GLY A 27 -11.66 18.53 -12.71
C GLY A 27 -10.42 19.08 -13.37
N VAL A 28 -9.23 18.75 -12.89
CA VAL A 28 -7.96 19.05 -13.57
C VAL A 28 -7.79 18.02 -14.70
N GLY A 29 -8.36 18.34 -15.85
CA GLY A 29 -8.39 17.45 -17.03
C GLY A 29 -9.82 17.24 -17.53
N SER A 30 -9.96 16.59 -18.72
CA SER A 30 -11.27 16.20 -19.22
C SER A 30 -11.77 14.94 -18.51
N GLN A 31 -13.02 14.91 -18.09
CA GLN A 31 -13.60 13.75 -17.38
C GLN A 31 -14.19 12.78 -18.41
N GLY A 32 -13.34 12.00 -19.06
CA GLY A 32 -13.76 11.01 -20.05
C GLY A 32 -13.26 9.60 -19.73
N ALA A 33 -13.91 8.58 -20.31
CA ALA A 33 -13.52 7.18 -20.14
C ALA A 33 -12.04 6.91 -20.49
N THR A 34 -11.47 7.66 -21.42
CA THR A 34 -10.05 7.57 -21.80
C THR A 34 -9.15 8.02 -20.65
N GLU A 35 -9.51 9.09 -19.96
CA GLU A 35 -8.73 9.61 -18.84
C GLU A 35 -8.82 8.71 -17.61
N VAL A 36 -9.99 8.16 -17.32
CA VAL A 36 -10.13 7.12 -16.28
C VAL A 36 -9.16 5.98 -16.55
N ARG A 37 -9.03 5.54 -17.80
CA ARG A 37 -8.08 4.47 -18.16
C ARG A 37 -6.63 4.88 -17.95
N VAL A 38 -6.27 6.09 -18.35
CA VAL A 38 -4.89 6.61 -18.18
C VAL A 38 -4.54 6.71 -16.69
N ILE A 39 -5.41 7.31 -15.87
CA ILE A 39 -5.19 7.42 -14.43
C ILE A 39 -5.14 6.05 -13.78
N THR A 40 -6.04 5.14 -14.16
CA THR A 40 -6.01 3.75 -13.68
C THR A 40 -4.69 3.07 -14.01
N ALA A 41 -4.17 3.24 -15.22
CA ALA A 41 -2.87 2.67 -15.60
C ALA A 41 -1.72 3.24 -14.75
N ILE A 42 -1.73 4.55 -14.48
CA ILE A 42 -0.74 5.20 -13.61
C ILE A 42 -0.83 4.66 -12.18
N VAL A 43 -2.04 4.60 -11.61
CA VAL A 43 -2.27 4.12 -10.24
C VAL A 43 -1.85 2.65 -10.11
N LEU A 44 -2.24 1.78 -11.05
CA LEU A 44 -1.81 0.38 -11.08
C LEU A 44 -0.29 0.23 -11.19
N ALA A 45 0.36 1.00 -12.04
CA ALA A 45 1.81 0.95 -12.20
C ALA A 45 2.52 1.38 -10.91
N LEU A 46 2.07 2.47 -10.27
CA LEU A 46 2.63 2.94 -9.00
C LEU A 46 2.40 1.93 -7.87
N GLY A 47 1.19 1.37 -7.77
CA GLY A 47 0.86 0.33 -6.79
C GLY A 47 1.68 -0.94 -7.00
N PHE A 48 1.90 -1.36 -8.26
CA PHE A 48 2.72 -2.52 -8.59
C PHE A 48 4.20 -2.30 -8.20
N VAL A 49 4.77 -1.14 -8.52
CA VAL A 49 6.15 -0.79 -8.15
C VAL A 49 6.30 -0.71 -6.62
N ALA A 50 5.31 -0.12 -5.92
CA ALA A 50 5.30 -0.07 -4.46
C ALA A 50 5.27 -1.47 -3.85
N SER A 51 4.45 -2.37 -4.38
CA SER A 51 4.33 -3.76 -3.93
C SER A 51 5.61 -4.56 -4.20
N ALA A 52 6.19 -4.42 -5.38
CA ALA A 52 7.44 -5.09 -5.76
C ALA A 52 8.61 -4.67 -4.85
N SER A 53 8.69 -3.38 -4.49
CA SER A 53 9.73 -2.88 -3.58
C SER A 53 9.63 -3.45 -2.16
N ALA A 54 8.44 -3.86 -1.74
CA ALA A 54 8.20 -4.47 -0.43
C ALA A 54 8.54 -5.96 -0.39
N VAL A 55 8.41 -6.68 -1.52
CA VAL A 55 8.57 -8.14 -1.61
C VAL A 55 10.03 -8.56 -1.74
N VAL A 56 10.84 -7.82 -2.48
CA VAL A 56 12.22 -8.21 -2.86
C VAL A 56 13.18 -8.54 -1.69
N PRO A 57 13.08 -8.00 -0.47
CA PRO A 57 14.00 -8.33 0.63
C PRO A 57 13.48 -9.27 1.71
N GLY A 58 12.30 -9.86 1.60
CA GLY A 58 11.68 -10.48 2.75
C GLY A 58 10.74 -11.65 2.52
N PHE A 59 11.02 -12.52 1.54
CA PHE A 59 10.23 -13.75 1.39
C PHE A 59 10.19 -14.58 2.70
N ASP A 60 11.29 -14.62 3.44
CA ASP A 60 11.37 -15.34 4.72
C ASP A 60 10.53 -14.67 5.83
N GLY A 61 10.41 -13.35 5.82
CA GLY A 61 9.56 -12.62 6.79
C GLY A 61 8.06 -12.76 6.51
N LEU A 62 7.66 -13.04 5.27
CA LEU A 62 6.25 -13.26 4.90
C LEU A 62 5.73 -14.58 5.45
N LEU A 63 6.55 -15.62 5.49
CA LEU A 63 6.16 -16.95 5.98
C LEU A 63 5.97 -17.00 7.49
N HIS A 64 6.62 -16.11 8.25
CA HIS A 64 6.50 -16.01 9.72
C HIS A 64 5.51 -14.94 10.19
N GLY A 65 4.85 -14.23 9.26
CA GLY A 65 3.79 -13.27 9.56
C GLY A 65 2.48 -13.92 10.00
N SER A 66 1.61 -13.14 10.63
CA SER A 66 0.25 -13.58 10.95
C SER A 66 -0.47 -14.04 9.68
N LYS A 67 -0.95 -15.30 9.68
CA LYS A 67 -1.70 -15.88 8.54
C LYS A 67 -2.90 -15.02 8.15
N VAL A 68 -3.56 -14.41 9.13
CA VAL A 68 -4.69 -13.49 8.91
C VAL A 68 -4.27 -12.27 8.09
N TYR A 69 -3.14 -11.67 8.41
CA TYR A 69 -2.62 -10.53 7.64
C TYR A 69 -2.35 -10.90 6.18
N LEU A 70 -1.71 -12.05 5.94
CA LEU A 70 -1.42 -12.52 4.58
C LEU A 70 -2.70 -12.72 3.78
N VAL A 71 -3.72 -13.36 4.38
CA VAL A 71 -5.01 -13.58 3.71
C VAL A 71 -5.69 -12.26 3.39
N VAL A 72 -5.78 -11.34 4.35
CA VAL A 72 -6.42 -10.03 4.14
C VAL A 72 -5.68 -9.21 3.08
N ALA A 73 -4.35 -9.15 3.17
CA ALA A 73 -3.53 -8.40 2.20
C ALA A 73 -3.63 -9.00 0.79
N SER A 74 -3.67 -10.34 0.67
CA SER A 74 -3.82 -11.02 -0.63
C SER A 74 -5.20 -10.77 -1.23
N LEU A 75 -6.27 -10.84 -0.43
CA LEU A 75 -7.63 -10.58 -0.90
C LEU A 75 -7.80 -9.12 -1.34
N LEU A 76 -7.29 -8.17 -0.57
CA LEU A 76 -7.30 -6.75 -0.93
C LEU A 76 -6.47 -6.48 -2.19
N GLY A 77 -5.29 -7.10 -2.32
CA GLY A 77 -4.44 -6.98 -3.50
C GLY A 77 -5.10 -7.53 -4.77
N LEU A 78 -5.72 -8.71 -4.68
CA LEU A 78 -6.48 -9.30 -5.79
C LEU A 78 -7.71 -8.47 -6.13
N GLY A 79 -8.44 -7.96 -5.13
CA GLY A 79 -9.57 -7.06 -5.32
C GLY A 79 -9.17 -5.76 -6.01
N ALA A 80 -8.08 -5.13 -5.57
CA ALA A 80 -7.53 -3.93 -6.19
C ALA A 80 -7.12 -4.18 -7.65
N PHE A 81 -6.42 -5.30 -7.91
CA PHE A 81 -6.01 -5.67 -9.26
C PHE A 81 -7.22 -5.93 -10.18
N GLY A 82 -8.23 -6.66 -9.70
CA GLY A 82 -9.48 -6.89 -10.43
C GLY A 82 -10.25 -5.61 -10.73
N ALA A 83 -10.36 -4.71 -9.74
CA ALA A 83 -10.98 -3.39 -9.93
C ALA A 83 -10.19 -2.53 -10.93
N GLY A 84 -8.86 -2.59 -10.89
CA GLY A 84 -7.99 -1.91 -11.84
C GLY A 84 -8.20 -2.39 -13.27
N ILE A 85 -8.24 -3.70 -13.49
CA ILE A 85 -8.55 -4.27 -14.83
C ILE A 85 -9.94 -3.84 -15.27
N ALA A 86 -10.95 -3.93 -14.40
CA ALA A 86 -12.31 -3.51 -14.72
C ALA A 86 -12.38 -2.02 -15.10
N ALA A 87 -11.68 -1.14 -14.38
CA ALA A 87 -11.58 0.28 -14.69
C ALA A 87 -10.90 0.54 -16.04
N LEU A 88 -9.80 -0.18 -16.35
CA LEU A 88 -9.09 -0.07 -17.62
C LEU A 88 -9.96 -0.48 -18.81
N VAL A 89 -10.73 -1.56 -18.67
CA VAL A 89 -11.58 -2.07 -19.75
C VAL A 89 -12.82 -1.20 -19.95
N SER A 90 -13.53 -0.90 -18.85
CA SER A 90 -14.82 -0.20 -18.90
C SER A 90 -14.69 1.33 -18.90
N GLY A 91 -13.56 1.90 -18.42
CA GLY A 91 -13.46 3.32 -18.12
C GLY A 91 -14.39 3.77 -16.99
N ASN A 92 -14.72 2.87 -16.07
CA ASN A 92 -15.68 3.13 -15.00
C ASN A 92 -15.01 3.80 -13.80
N GLU A 93 -15.49 4.98 -13.44
CA GLU A 93 -14.98 5.80 -12.32
C GLU A 93 -15.12 5.12 -10.97
N VAL A 94 -16.19 4.35 -10.77
CA VAL A 94 -16.41 3.62 -9.51
C VAL A 94 -15.33 2.56 -9.31
N MET A 95 -14.93 1.86 -10.38
CA MET A 95 -13.86 0.86 -10.29
C MET A 95 -12.49 1.51 -10.02
N LEU A 96 -12.24 2.70 -10.57
CA LEU A 96 -11.06 3.50 -10.24
C LEU A 96 -11.08 3.92 -8.75
N ALA A 97 -12.21 4.38 -8.24
CA ALA A 97 -12.35 4.74 -6.83
C ALA A 97 -12.10 3.53 -5.91
N VAL A 98 -12.63 2.35 -6.26
CA VAL A 98 -12.39 1.10 -5.51
C VAL A 98 -10.91 0.72 -5.51
N LEU A 99 -10.22 0.85 -6.65
CA LEU A 99 -8.78 0.60 -6.76
C LEU A 99 -8.00 1.49 -5.82
N VAL A 100 -8.22 2.82 -5.89
CA VAL A 100 -7.51 3.80 -5.04
C VAL A 100 -7.80 3.56 -3.57
N ALA A 101 -9.06 3.29 -3.20
CA ALA A 101 -9.44 2.98 -1.82
C ALA A 101 -8.71 1.72 -1.30
N ALA A 102 -8.65 0.66 -2.11
CA ALA A 102 -7.94 -0.57 -1.74
C ALA A 102 -6.44 -0.34 -1.54
N GLU A 103 -5.79 0.47 -2.39
CA GLU A 103 -4.38 0.83 -2.24
C GLU A 103 -4.10 1.62 -0.95
N VAL A 104 -4.95 2.61 -0.65
CA VAL A 104 -4.82 3.40 0.59
C VAL A 104 -5.01 2.53 1.83
N VAL A 105 -5.99 1.61 1.81
CA VAL A 105 -6.22 0.67 2.91
C VAL A 105 -5.03 -0.26 3.09
N LEU A 106 -4.49 -0.83 2.02
CA LEU A 106 -3.30 -1.69 2.07
C LEU A 106 -2.10 -0.94 2.64
N TRP A 107 -1.87 0.30 2.19
CA TRP A 107 -0.81 1.16 2.73
C TRP A 107 -1.01 1.43 4.22
N ALA A 108 -2.22 1.79 4.66
CA ALA A 108 -2.53 2.05 6.05
C ALA A 108 -2.28 0.82 6.95
N ILE A 109 -2.75 -0.36 6.53
CA ILE A 109 -2.53 -1.62 7.25
C ILE A 109 -1.02 -1.94 7.35
N SER A 110 -0.29 -1.78 6.26
CA SER A 110 1.17 -1.98 6.23
C SER A 110 1.88 -1.05 7.20
N THR A 111 1.54 0.24 7.17
CA THR A 111 2.15 1.27 8.04
C THR A 111 1.88 1.01 9.52
N VAL A 112 0.64 0.68 9.89
CA VAL A 112 0.28 0.34 11.28
C VAL A 112 1.04 -0.88 11.77
N ARG A 113 1.20 -1.89 10.94
CA ARG A 113 1.97 -3.09 11.30
C ARG A 113 3.43 -2.77 11.60
N HIS A 114 4.08 -1.96 10.77
CA HIS A 114 5.48 -1.57 10.98
C HIS A 114 5.69 -0.81 12.29
N THR A 115 4.77 0.08 12.64
CA THR A 115 4.85 0.85 13.90
C THR A 115 4.67 -0.02 15.14
N THR A 116 3.75 -1.01 15.10
CA THR A 116 3.48 -1.89 16.24
C THR A 116 4.59 -2.91 16.49
N VAL A 117 5.23 -3.44 15.45
CA VAL A 117 6.37 -4.36 15.58
C VAL A 117 7.59 -3.66 16.14
N SER A 118 7.89 -2.45 15.66
CA SER A 118 9.03 -1.66 16.13
C SER A 118 8.89 -1.26 17.61
N SER A 119 7.70 -0.96 18.09
CA SER A 119 7.48 -0.62 19.49
C SER A 119 7.71 -1.83 20.43
N LYS A 120 7.29 -3.03 20.05
CA LYS A 120 7.52 -4.25 20.84
C LYS A 120 9.02 -4.58 20.97
N ALA A 121 9.80 -4.40 19.92
CA ALA A 121 11.25 -4.61 19.95
C ALA A 121 11.96 -3.62 20.88
N ALA A 122 11.51 -2.38 20.97
CA ALA A 122 12.08 -1.37 21.85
C ALA A 122 11.83 -1.63 23.33
N TRP A 123 10.72 -2.33 23.69
CA TRP A 123 10.38 -2.67 25.08
C TRP A 123 10.96 -3.99 25.53
N GLY A 124 11.22 -4.95 24.63
CA GLY A 124 11.80 -6.27 24.95
C GLY A 124 13.31 -6.28 25.16
N GLY A 125 14.02 -5.21 24.78
CA GLY A 125 15.48 -5.12 24.84
C GLY A 125 16.07 -4.46 26.10
N ARG A 126 15.31 -4.25 27.18
CA ARG A 126 15.92 -3.81 28.45
C ARG A 126 16.69 -4.96 29.06
N PRO A 127 18.03 -4.89 29.15
CA PRO A 127 18.78 -5.87 29.94
C PRO A 127 18.26 -5.78 31.36
N ALA A 128 17.95 -6.95 31.96
CA ALA A 128 17.69 -7.03 33.39
C ALA A 128 18.86 -6.35 34.10
N ALA A 129 18.55 -5.24 34.79
CA ALA A 129 19.54 -4.55 35.58
C ALA A 129 20.22 -5.60 36.45
N SER A 130 21.54 -5.75 36.29
CA SER A 130 22.38 -6.58 37.12
C SER A 130 22.07 -6.24 38.59
N ARG A 131 21.40 -7.15 39.32
CA ARG A 131 21.28 -7.01 40.77
C ARG A 131 22.69 -7.05 41.35
N PRO A 132 23.12 -6.02 42.07
CA PRO A 132 24.34 -6.16 42.86
C PRO A 132 24.13 -7.29 43.85
N ALA A 133 25.12 -8.17 43.94
CA ALA A 133 25.19 -9.24 44.93
C ALA A 133 25.29 -8.67 46.34
#